data_6d2d29a9f8fe92595b5cbe5e505a9477
#
_entry.id   6d2d29a9f8fe92595b5cbe5e505a9477
#
_cell.length_a   1.000
_cell.length_b   1.000
_cell.length_c   1.000
_cell.angle_alpha   90.00
_cell.angle_beta   90.00
_cell.angle_gamma   90.00
#
_symmetry.space_group_name_H-M   'P 1'
#
loop_
_entity.id
_entity.type
_entity.pdbx_description
1 polymer ?
#
loop_
_entity_poly.entity_id
_entity_poly.type
_entity_poly.pdbx_seq_one_letter_code
_entity_poly.pdbx_strand_id
1 'polypeptide(L)'
;MKTEKNAQLRLAKRPQGEAGPDDFELTHDQVPSPRDGEVLVECHLLSVDPSSRTHWNAGQSYRSMVQVGQVIDVGVAGRVLESNHPDFSAGDYVVGPGGIHEFGVIPGDQLTLCDTRIAPLSSWLGGLYMTGLTAYFGLLEIGQPKEGETVLVTAASGAVGMVAGQIAGIKGARVVGVAGTDEKCQFLINELKFEAAVNYKSLTLYNDLREATPDRVDVIFDNVGGPLLDTLFRRLAIGARIIVSGATSQYNNETIY
;
A
#
# COMPACT_ATOMS: atom_id res chain seq x y z
N MET A 1 22.60 8.92 23.00
CA MET A 1 22.93 10.32 22.64
C MET A 1 21.80 10.82 21.76
N LYS A 2 21.07 11.90 22.16
CA LYS A 2 20.08 12.52 21.25
C LYS A 2 20.89 13.08 20.07
N THR A 3 20.63 12.64 18.87
CA THR A 3 21.13 13.28 17.66
C THR A 3 20.56 14.70 17.66
N GLU A 4 21.42 15.71 17.47
CA GLU A 4 21.00 17.12 17.52
C GLU A 4 20.13 17.52 16.32
N LYS A 5 20.04 16.66 15.29
CA LYS A 5 19.33 16.94 14.05
C LYS A 5 18.45 15.76 13.65
N ASN A 6 17.26 16.09 13.15
CA ASN A 6 16.24 15.18 12.63
C ASN A 6 16.04 15.47 11.14
N ALA A 7 16.51 14.59 10.27
CA ALA A 7 16.30 14.73 8.84
C ALA A 7 14.82 14.46 8.52
N GLN A 8 14.21 15.31 7.69
CA GLN A 8 12.80 15.25 7.32
C GLN A 8 12.61 15.59 5.84
N LEU A 9 11.72 14.89 5.17
CA LEU A 9 11.31 15.23 3.80
C LEU A 9 9.98 15.99 3.82
N ARG A 10 9.98 17.20 3.28
CA ARG A 10 8.82 18.10 3.22
C ARG A 10 8.32 18.26 1.80
N LEU A 11 7.02 18.52 1.64
CA LEU A 11 6.47 18.94 0.36
C LEU A 11 6.89 20.38 0.07
N ALA A 12 7.78 20.59 -0.90
CA ALA A 12 8.23 21.93 -1.29
C ALA A 12 7.22 22.65 -2.18
N LYS A 13 6.60 21.91 -3.09
CA LYS A 13 5.52 22.38 -3.96
C LYS A 13 4.61 21.21 -4.36
N ARG A 14 3.40 21.52 -4.83
CA ARG A 14 2.47 20.48 -5.31
C ARG A 14 2.91 19.98 -6.68
N PRO A 15 3.12 18.65 -6.86
CA PRO A 15 3.46 18.09 -8.15
C PRO A 15 2.37 18.32 -9.18
N GLN A 16 2.78 18.66 -10.41
CA GLN A 16 1.91 18.69 -11.59
C GLN A 16 2.29 17.51 -12.49
N GLY A 17 1.38 16.57 -12.66
CA GLY A 17 1.69 15.30 -13.32
C GLY A 17 2.53 14.38 -12.40
N GLU A 18 3.58 13.78 -12.95
CA GLU A 18 4.48 12.90 -12.20
C GLU A 18 5.32 13.73 -11.20
N ALA A 19 5.41 13.25 -9.95
CA ALA A 19 6.20 13.90 -8.92
C ALA A 19 7.70 13.75 -9.20
N GLY A 20 8.46 14.83 -9.04
CA GLY A 20 9.89 14.86 -9.23
C GLY A 20 10.67 15.32 -7.97
N PRO A 21 12.00 15.20 -7.98
CA PRO A 21 12.82 15.60 -6.82
C PRO A 21 12.59 17.04 -6.35
N ASP A 22 12.32 17.96 -7.29
CA ASP A 22 12.09 19.39 -6.99
C ASP A 22 10.77 19.67 -6.26
N ASP A 23 9.88 18.68 -6.15
CA ASP A 23 8.62 18.81 -5.41
C ASP A 23 8.83 18.60 -3.92
N PHE A 24 10.03 18.18 -3.50
CA PHE A 24 10.36 17.84 -2.13
C PHE A 24 11.59 18.60 -1.65
N GLU A 25 11.66 18.82 -0.35
CA GLU A 25 12.80 19.45 0.33
C GLU A 25 13.26 18.62 1.52
N LEU A 26 14.55 18.28 1.57
CA LEU A 26 15.17 17.66 2.73
C LEU A 26 15.58 18.76 3.73
N THR A 27 14.96 18.74 4.91
CA THR A 27 15.25 19.65 6.01
C THR A 27 15.84 18.93 7.21
N HIS A 28 16.47 19.68 8.13
CA HIS A 28 17.05 19.17 9.35
C HIS A 28 16.58 20.02 10.53
N ASP A 29 15.67 19.49 11.31
CA ASP A 29 15.13 20.16 12.49
C ASP A 29 15.72 19.56 13.80
N GLN A 30 15.33 20.11 14.93
CA GLN A 30 15.60 19.49 16.22
C GLN A 30 14.73 18.26 16.42
N VAL A 31 15.27 17.25 17.14
CA VAL A 31 14.47 16.09 17.55
C VAL A 31 13.35 16.58 18.49
N PRO A 32 12.07 16.32 18.17
CA PRO A 32 10.97 16.78 18.99
C PRO A 32 10.89 16.01 20.33
N SER A 33 10.20 16.57 21.32
CA SER A 33 9.88 15.88 22.55
C SER A 33 8.37 15.57 22.61
N PRO A 34 7.97 14.38 23.08
CA PRO A 34 6.58 14.00 23.17
C PRO A 34 5.87 14.78 24.29
N ARG A 35 4.64 15.21 24.04
CA ARG A 35 3.71 15.76 25.02
C ARG A 35 2.94 14.62 25.71
N ASP A 36 2.04 14.98 26.62
CA ASP A 36 1.14 14.03 27.27
C ASP A 36 0.32 13.24 26.22
N GLY A 37 0.29 11.90 26.35
CA GLY A 37 -0.34 11.00 25.39
C GLY A 37 0.46 10.72 24.11
N GLU A 38 1.65 11.30 23.93
CA GLU A 38 2.47 11.14 22.73
C GLU A 38 3.69 10.25 22.98
N VAL A 39 4.24 9.71 21.88
CA VAL A 39 5.39 8.81 21.87
C VAL A 39 6.42 9.32 20.85
N LEU A 40 7.69 9.43 21.25
CA LEU A 40 8.80 9.69 20.33
C LEU A 40 9.31 8.37 19.77
N VAL A 41 9.26 8.24 18.46
CA VAL A 41 9.66 7.04 17.71
C VAL A 41 10.89 7.34 16.84
N GLU A 42 11.92 6.52 16.94
CA GLU A 42 13.00 6.41 15.98
C GLU A 42 12.49 5.56 14.80
N CYS A 43 12.36 6.16 13.61
CA CYS A 43 11.78 5.51 12.45
C CYS A 43 12.82 4.62 11.76
N HIS A 44 12.59 3.32 11.78
CA HIS A 44 13.47 2.33 11.12
C HIS A 44 13.00 1.98 9.71
N LEU A 45 11.70 2.00 9.47
CA LEU A 45 11.07 1.67 8.20
C LEU A 45 9.98 2.68 7.87
N LEU A 46 9.86 2.98 6.59
CA LEU A 46 8.85 3.86 6.02
C LEU A 46 8.07 3.10 4.94
N SER A 47 6.75 3.26 4.89
CA SER A 47 5.91 2.73 3.82
C SER A 47 5.77 3.79 2.72
N VAL A 48 6.26 3.48 1.53
CA VAL A 48 6.12 4.35 0.35
C VAL A 48 5.02 3.80 -0.54
N ASP A 49 3.82 4.38 -0.40
CA ASP A 49 2.62 3.89 -1.06
C ASP A 49 2.16 4.84 -2.19
N PRO A 50 1.67 4.30 -3.34
CA PRO A 50 1.17 5.13 -4.43
C PRO A 50 0.05 6.10 -4.00
N SER A 51 -0.75 5.73 -3.00
CA SER A 51 -1.82 6.56 -2.44
C SER A 51 -1.32 7.89 -1.86
N SER A 52 -0.08 7.96 -1.38
CA SER A 52 0.53 9.21 -0.89
C SER A 52 0.52 10.30 -1.96
N ARG A 53 0.64 9.94 -3.26
CA ARG A 53 0.56 10.88 -4.36
C ARG A 53 -0.75 11.68 -4.36
N THR A 54 -1.85 11.07 -3.95
CA THR A 54 -3.16 11.74 -3.90
C THR A 54 -3.23 12.78 -2.79
N HIS A 55 -2.45 12.65 -1.73
CA HIS A 55 -2.42 13.60 -0.61
C HIS A 55 -1.61 14.87 -0.90
N TRP A 56 -0.83 14.88 -1.97
CA TRP A 56 -0.01 16.05 -2.39
C TRP A 56 -0.75 16.96 -3.36
N ASN A 57 -1.93 16.54 -3.87
CA ASN A 57 -2.75 17.34 -4.77
C ASN A 57 -3.43 18.51 -4.02
N ALA A 58 -3.93 19.49 -4.78
CA ALA A 58 -4.92 20.44 -4.28
C ALA A 58 -6.31 19.79 -4.36
N GLY A 59 -7.17 20.00 -3.37
CA GLY A 59 -8.57 19.53 -3.40
C GLY A 59 -8.94 18.70 -2.18
N GLN A 60 -9.94 17.83 -2.34
CA GLN A 60 -10.44 16.95 -1.28
C GLN A 60 -9.95 15.52 -1.51
N SER A 61 -9.57 14.85 -0.44
CA SER A 61 -9.26 13.44 -0.41
C SER A 61 -9.92 12.81 0.82
N TYR A 62 -9.95 11.48 0.89
CA TYR A 62 -10.43 10.75 2.07
C TYR A 62 -9.53 10.93 3.31
N ARG A 63 -8.32 11.48 3.12
CA ARG A 63 -7.40 11.89 4.18
C ARG A 63 -7.09 13.38 4.09
N SER A 64 -6.53 13.92 5.17
CA SER A 64 -6.01 15.28 5.20
C SER A 64 -4.88 15.44 4.18
N MET A 65 -4.94 16.54 3.41
CA MET A 65 -3.93 16.86 2.40
C MET A 65 -2.68 17.39 3.08
N VAL A 66 -1.51 16.93 2.65
CA VAL A 66 -0.23 17.50 3.05
C VAL A 66 -0.14 18.94 2.53
N GLN A 67 0.15 19.89 3.41
CA GLN A 67 0.35 21.27 3.02
C GLN A 67 1.80 21.49 2.58
N VAL A 68 2.03 22.46 1.67
CA VAL A 68 3.38 22.88 1.31
C VAL A 68 4.15 23.31 2.58
N GLY A 69 5.35 22.82 2.75
CA GLY A 69 6.17 22.97 3.95
C GLY A 69 5.95 21.91 5.04
N GLN A 70 4.92 21.07 4.95
CA GLN A 70 4.72 19.97 5.90
C GLN A 70 5.56 18.74 5.53
N VAL A 71 5.89 17.93 6.53
CA VAL A 71 6.51 16.62 6.35
C VAL A 71 5.56 15.70 5.61
N ILE A 72 6.09 14.94 4.65
CA ILE A 72 5.33 13.94 3.89
C ILE A 72 4.83 12.86 4.85
N ASP A 73 3.52 12.63 4.87
CA ASP A 73 2.89 11.59 5.68
C ASP A 73 3.04 10.20 5.04
N VAL A 74 3.46 9.24 5.86
CA VAL A 74 3.62 7.83 5.47
C VAL A 74 3.33 6.92 6.67
N GLY A 75 3.12 5.63 6.43
CA GLY A 75 3.20 4.63 7.48
C GLY A 75 4.64 4.48 7.97
N VAL A 76 4.84 4.36 9.26
CA VAL A 76 6.16 4.17 9.87
C VAL A 76 6.17 2.96 10.78
N ALA A 77 7.33 2.30 10.88
CA ALA A 77 7.60 1.35 11.94
C ALA A 77 8.98 1.65 12.53
N GLY A 78 9.08 1.58 13.85
CA GLY A 78 10.28 1.99 14.53
C GLY A 78 10.30 1.61 16.01
N ARG A 79 11.26 2.20 16.73
CA ARG A 79 11.50 1.95 18.15
C ARG A 79 11.13 3.17 18.97
N VAL A 80 10.41 2.96 20.05
CA VAL A 80 10.11 4.00 21.02
C VAL A 80 11.38 4.43 21.76
N LEU A 81 11.68 5.73 21.71
CA LEU A 81 12.79 6.34 22.45
C LEU A 81 12.31 6.96 23.78
N GLU A 82 11.16 7.63 23.76
CA GLU A 82 10.54 8.30 24.90
C GLU A 82 9.03 8.19 24.78
N SER A 83 8.32 7.95 25.88
CA SER A 83 6.87 7.83 25.89
C SER A 83 6.27 8.61 27.06
N ASN A 84 5.23 9.38 26.75
CA ASN A 84 4.30 9.98 27.72
C ASN A 84 2.89 9.36 27.57
N HIS A 85 2.81 8.14 27.02
CA HIS A 85 1.58 7.34 26.91
C HIS A 85 1.68 6.07 27.76
N PRO A 86 0.62 5.68 28.50
CA PRO A 86 0.70 4.57 29.48
C PRO A 86 0.98 3.20 28.87
N ASP A 87 0.60 2.98 27.60
CA ASP A 87 0.69 1.67 26.95
C ASP A 87 2.04 1.42 26.25
N PHE A 88 2.95 2.41 26.22
CA PHE A 88 4.24 2.28 25.54
C PHE A 88 5.41 2.65 26.46
N SER A 89 6.51 1.92 26.30
CA SER A 89 7.76 2.14 27.03
C SER A 89 8.93 2.30 26.07
N ALA A 90 9.97 3.01 26.49
CA ALA A 90 11.21 3.12 25.74
C ALA A 90 11.78 1.72 25.45
N GLY A 91 12.08 1.46 24.19
CA GLY A 91 12.54 0.15 23.70
C GLY A 91 11.49 -0.67 22.98
N ASP A 92 10.21 -0.36 23.11
CA ASP A 92 9.13 -1.03 22.37
C ASP A 92 9.26 -0.78 20.87
N TYR A 93 8.80 -1.75 20.07
CA TYR A 93 8.64 -1.57 18.63
C TYR A 93 7.18 -1.30 18.30
N VAL A 94 6.95 -0.33 17.42
CA VAL A 94 5.62 0.16 17.07
C VAL A 94 5.46 0.35 15.56
N VAL A 95 4.21 0.29 15.09
CA VAL A 95 3.80 0.68 13.75
C VAL A 95 2.62 1.65 13.83
N GLY A 96 2.58 2.64 12.97
CA GLY A 96 1.50 3.61 12.92
C GLY A 96 1.66 4.65 11.81
N PRO A 97 0.78 5.68 11.78
CA PRO A 97 0.96 6.82 10.90
C PRO A 97 2.16 7.66 11.37
N GLY A 98 2.85 8.29 10.45
CA GLY A 98 3.98 9.16 10.76
C GLY A 98 4.36 10.01 9.57
N GLY A 99 5.65 10.32 9.46
CA GLY A 99 6.18 11.10 8.35
C GLY A 99 7.53 10.56 7.87
N ILE A 100 7.98 11.07 6.74
CA ILE A 100 9.35 10.80 6.28
C ILE A 100 10.31 11.64 7.11
N HIS A 101 10.75 11.06 8.23
CA HIS A 101 11.71 11.65 9.18
C HIS A 101 12.44 10.55 9.95
N GLU A 102 13.60 10.88 10.53
CA GLU A 102 14.34 9.93 11.38
C GLU A 102 13.67 9.75 12.74
N PHE A 103 13.12 10.83 13.29
CA PHE A 103 12.47 10.84 14.62
C PHE A 103 11.12 11.56 14.51
N GLY A 104 10.05 10.89 14.95
CA GLY A 104 8.70 11.44 14.94
C GLY A 104 7.99 11.33 16.26
N VAL A 105 7.23 12.36 16.64
CA VAL A 105 6.28 12.30 17.74
C VAL A 105 4.91 11.92 17.17
N ILE A 106 4.34 10.85 17.73
CA ILE A 106 3.08 10.25 17.25
C ILE A 106 2.15 10.09 18.45
N PRO A 107 0.85 10.43 18.34
CA PRO A 107 -0.14 10.10 19.36
C PRO A 107 -0.18 8.58 19.63
N GLY A 108 -0.10 8.19 20.90
CA GLY A 108 -0.02 6.78 21.26
C GLY A 108 -1.25 5.97 20.86
N ASP A 109 -2.44 6.58 20.85
CA ASP A 109 -3.69 5.96 20.40
C ASP A 109 -3.70 5.56 18.91
N GLN A 110 -2.76 6.08 18.12
CA GLN A 110 -2.58 5.75 16.71
C GLN A 110 -1.49 4.70 16.47
N LEU A 111 -0.78 4.29 17.51
CA LEU A 111 0.29 3.31 17.44
C LEU A 111 -0.19 1.90 17.78
N THR A 112 0.39 0.92 17.13
CA THR A 112 0.21 -0.50 17.44
C THR A 112 1.55 -1.08 17.88
N LEU A 113 1.55 -1.77 19.03
CA LEU A 113 2.72 -2.48 19.54
C LEU A 113 3.07 -3.67 18.63
N CYS A 114 4.34 -3.79 18.25
CA CYS A 114 4.85 -4.85 17.39
C CYS A 114 5.61 -5.90 18.22
N ASP A 115 5.11 -7.13 18.26
CA ASP A 115 5.90 -8.24 18.80
C ASP A 115 6.87 -8.78 17.74
N THR A 116 8.10 -8.32 17.80
CA THR A 116 9.15 -8.72 16.84
C THR A 116 9.60 -10.17 16.99
N ARG A 117 9.13 -10.91 18.00
CA ARG A 117 9.33 -12.36 18.15
C ARG A 117 8.37 -13.14 17.24
N ILE A 118 7.20 -12.59 16.92
CA ILE A 118 6.19 -13.20 16.05
C ILE A 118 6.54 -12.98 14.60
N ALA A 119 6.92 -11.74 14.22
CA ALA A 119 7.24 -11.37 12.86
C ALA A 119 8.25 -10.21 12.83
N PRO A 120 9.10 -10.11 11.80
CA PRO A 120 10.01 -8.98 11.65
C PRO A 120 9.23 -7.67 11.48
N LEU A 121 9.84 -6.54 11.86
CA LEU A 121 9.21 -5.22 11.83
C LEU A 121 8.67 -4.85 10.44
N SER A 122 9.33 -5.31 9.37
CA SER A 122 8.88 -5.12 7.98
C SER A 122 7.53 -5.81 7.69
N SER A 123 7.25 -6.95 8.33
CA SER A 123 5.95 -7.61 8.18
C SER A 123 4.83 -6.84 8.91
N TRP A 124 5.16 -6.21 10.03
CA TRP A 124 4.22 -5.35 10.73
C TRP A 124 3.82 -4.13 9.91
N LEU A 125 4.77 -3.46 9.25
CA LEU A 125 4.49 -2.30 8.41
C LEU A 125 3.85 -2.69 7.06
N GLY A 126 4.21 -3.83 6.50
CA GLY A 126 3.69 -4.33 5.21
C GLY A 126 2.40 -5.13 5.38
N GLY A 127 2.54 -6.45 5.65
CA GLY A 127 1.41 -7.38 5.64
C GLY A 127 0.39 -7.19 6.77
N LEU A 128 0.78 -6.62 7.91
CA LEU A 128 -0.07 -6.45 9.09
C LEU A 128 -0.53 -5.00 9.33
N TYR A 129 -0.21 -4.08 8.43
CA TYR A 129 -0.63 -2.68 8.49
C TYR A 129 -1.45 -2.31 7.24
N MET A 130 -1.38 -1.08 6.78
CA MET A 130 -2.29 -0.49 5.78
C MET A 130 -2.47 -1.35 4.52
N THR A 131 -1.38 -1.83 3.90
CA THR A 131 -1.45 -2.60 2.65
C THR A 131 -2.05 -3.99 2.86
N GLY A 132 -1.67 -4.66 3.94
CA GLY A 132 -2.24 -5.97 4.30
C GLY A 132 -3.69 -5.87 4.73
N LEU A 133 -4.05 -4.87 5.55
CA LEU A 133 -5.44 -4.63 5.96
C LEU A 133 -6.33 -4.28 4.77
N THR A 134 -5.83 -3.49 3.82
CA THR A 134 -6.54 -3.18 2.56
C THR A 134 -6.86 -4.46 1.79
N ALA A 135 -5.87 -5.35 1.65
CA ALA A 135 -6.05 -6.64 0.98
C ALA A 135 -7.06 -7.53 1.74
N TYR A 136 -6.90 -7.63 3.05
CA TYR A 136 -7.73 -8.47 3.91
C TYR A 136 -9.20 -8.06 3.87
N PHE A 137 -9.50 -6.82 4.22
CA PHE A 137 -10.88 -6.34 4.27
C PHE A 137 -11.49 -6.23 2.87
N GLY A 138 -10.75 -5.70 1.89
CA GLY A 138 -11.22 -5.61 0.52
C GLY A 138 -11.60 -6.98 -0.06
N LEU A 139 -10.76 -7.99 0.16
CA LEU A 139 -11.03 -9.31 -0.37
C LEU A 139 -12.08 -10.08 0.43
N LEU A 140 -11.98 -10.09 1.77
CA LEU A 140 -12.81 -10.96 2.59
C LEU A 140 -14.19 -10.38 2.92
N GLU A 141 -14.28 -9.05 3.14
CA GLU A 141 -15.55 -8.42 3.49
C GLU A 141 -16.35 -7.98 2.24
N ILE A 142 -15.66 -7.53 1.19
CA ILE A 142 -16.30 -7.03 -0.04
C ILE A 142 -16.30 -8.10 -1.13
N GLY A 143 -15.14 -8.65 -1.47
CA GLY A 143 -14.97 -9.64 -2.54
C GLY A 143 -15.59 -10.97 -2.23
N GLN A 144 -15.44 -11.44 -1.01
CA GLN A 144 -15.97 -12.71 -0.49
C GLN A 144 -15.75 -13.88 -1.45
N PRO A 145 -14.49 -14.18 -1.84
CA PRO A 145 -14.21 -15.24 -2.79
C PRO A 145 -14.59 -16.60 -2.21
N LYS A 146 -15.14 -17.46 -3.06
CA LYS A 146 -15.52 -18.83 -2.71
C LYS A 146 -14.51 -19.81 -3.32
N GLU A 147 -14.44 -21.00 -2.75
CA GLU A 147 -13.66 -22.10 -3.31
C GLU A 147 -14.07 -22.37 -4.77
N GLY A 148 -13.06 -22.49 -5.63
CA GLY A 148 -13.24 -22.72 -7.07
C GLY A 148 -13.52 -21.47 -7.91
N GLU A 149 -13.83 -20.32 -7.32
CA GLU A 149 -13.97 -19.06 -8.04
C GLU A 149 -12.62 -18.56 -8.56
N THR A 150 -12.63 -17.82 -9.67
CA THR A 150 -11.44 -17.16 -10.21
C THR A 150 -11.33 -15.74 -9.67
N VAL A 151 -10.25 -15.47 -8.94
CA VAL A 151 -9.88 -14.14 -8.45
C VAL A 151 -8.77 -13.56 -9.32
N LEU A 152 -9.02 -12.42 -9.95
CA LEU A 152 -8.02 -11.69 -10.72
C LEU A 152 -7.57 -10.45 -9.93
N VAL A 153 -6.25 -10.29 -9.78
CA VAL A 153 -5.64 -9.19 -9.02
C VAL A 153 -4.81 -8.32 -9.96
N THR A 154 -5.12 -7.03 -10.05
CA THR A 154 -4.27 -6.07 -10.78
C THR A 154 -3.15 -5.53 -9.90
N ALA A 155 -2.03 -5.10 -10.50
CA ALA A 155 -0.79 -4.79 -9.79
C ALA A 155 -0.43 -5.90 -8.77
N ALA A 156 -0.57 -7.15 -9.19
CA ALA A 156 -0.53 -8.34 -8.34
C ALA A 156 0.81 -8.52 -7.62
N SER A 157 1.91 -8.01 -8.19
CA SER A 157 3.25 -8.03 -7.58
C SER A 157 3.53 -6.83 -6.65
N GLY A 158 2.54 -5.95 -6.44
CA GLY A 158 2.62 -4.84 -5.47
C GLY A 158 2.23 -5.28 -4.05
N ALA A 159 2.46 -4.41 -3.06
CA ALA A 159 2.27 -4.74 -1.65
C ALA A 159 0.85 -5.24 -1.31
N VAL A 160 -0.19 -4.55 -1.79
CA VAL A 160 -1.60 -4.98 -1.61
C VAL A 160 -1.89 -6.22 -2.44
N GLY A 161 -1.47 -6.24 -3.71
CA GLY A 161 -1.80 -7.32 -4.65
C GLY A 161 -1.23 -8.67 -4.25
N MET A 162 0.01 -8.71 -3.75
CA MET A 162 0.63 -9.95 -3.26
C MET A 162 -0.14 -10.55 -2.09
N VAL A 163 -0.60 -9.72 -1.16
CA VAL A 163 -1.37 -10.20 0.00
C VAL A 163 -2.76 -10.65 -0.43
N ALA A 164 -3.45 -9.86 -1.25
CA ALA A 164 -4.79 -10.20 -1.75
C ALA A 164 -4.82 -11.55 -2.48
N GLY A 165 -3.85 -11.77 -3.38
CA GLY A 165 -3.77 -13.03 -4.12
C GLY A 165 -3.47 -14.23 -3.23
N GLN A 166 -2.55 -14.11 -2.27
CA GLN A 166 -2.27 -15.19 -1.33
C GLN A 166 -3.49 -15.52 -0.45
N ILE A 167 -4.22 -14.50 0.04
CA ILE A 167 -5.46 -14.73 0.80
C ILE A 167 -6.51 -15.43 -0.08
N ALA A 168 -6.65 -15.04 -1.37
CA ALA A 168 -7.56 -15.70 -2.30
C ALA A 168 -7.20 -17.19 -2.48
N GLY A 169 -5.92 -17.52 -2.65
CA GLY A 169 -5.45 -18.90 -2.73
C GLY A 169 -5.72 -19.70 -1.45
N ILE A 170 -5.51 -19.10 -0.26
CA ILE A 170 -5.86 -19.72 1.03
C ILE A 170 -7.37 -20.02 1.13
N LYS A 171 -8.22 -19.22 0.48
CA LYS A 171 -9.67 -19.45 0.40
C LYS A 171 -10.08 -20.49 -0.66
N GLY A 172 -9.12 -21.11 -1.35
CA GLY A 172 -9.37 -22.11 -2.38
C GLY A 172 -9.78 -21.53 -3.73
N ALA A 173 -9.59 -20.24 -3.96
CA ALA A 173 -9.84 -19.62 -5.24
C ALA A 173 -8.69 -19.85 -6.21
N ARG A 174 -8.99 -19.93 -7.51
CA ARG A 174 -8.02 -19.84 -8.59
C ARG A 174 -7.51 -18.40 -8.71
N VAL A 175 -6.22 -18.17 -8.59
CA VAL A 175 -5.65 -16.82 -8.57
C VAL A 175 -4.94 -16.49 -9.87
N VAL A 176 -5.33 -15.38 -10.49
CA VAL A 176 -4.71 -14.84 -11.70
C VAL A 176 -4.15 -13.44 -11.40
N GLY A 177 -2.85 -13.26 -11.58
CA GLY A 177 -2.18 -11.99 -11.37
C GLY A 177 -2.00 -11.18 -12.66
N VAL A 178 -2.14 -9.87 -12.58
CA VAL A 178 -1.77 -8.96 -13.68
C VAL A 178 -0.62 -8.07 -13.21
N ALA A 179 0.49 -8.09 -13.94
CA ALA A 179 1.70 -7.35 -13.62
C ALA A 179 2.30 -6.66 -14.86
N GLY A 180 3.35 -5.85 -14.69
CA GLY A 180 3.87 -5.00 -15.76
C GLY A 180 5.14 -5.49 -16.44
N THR A 181 5.67 -6.65 -16.05
CA THR A 181 6.82 -7.33 -16.70
C THR A 181 6.70 -8.83 -16.57
N ASP A 182 7.40 -9.54 -17.47
CA ASP A 182 7.41 -11.01 -17.46
C ASP A 182 8.09 -11.56 -16.21
N GLU A 183 9.13 -10.91 -15.68
CA GLU A 183 9.81 -11.30 -14.43
C GLU A 183 8.83 -11.22 -13.24
N LYS A 184 7.99 -10.19 -13.19
CA LYS A 184 6.95 -10.06 -12.16
C LYS A 184 5.90 -11.16 -12.31
N CYS A 185 5.51 -11.49 -13.54
CA CYS A 185 4.59 -12.60 -13.78
C CYS A 185 5.19 -13.94 -13.33
N GLN A 186 6.47 -14.20 -13.65
CA GLN A 186 7.17 -15.40 -13.18
C GLN A 186 7.29 -15.45 -11.65
N PHE A 187 7.56 -14.32 -10.99
CA PHE A 187 7.56 -14.22 -9.54
C PHE A 187 6.20 -14.62 -8.93
N LEU A 188 5.10 -14.13 -9.49
CA LEU A 188 3.76 -14.48 -9.02
C LEU A 188 3.48 -15.99 -9.10
N ILE A 189 3.89 -16.63 -10.20
CA ILE A 189 3.70 -18.06 -10.42
C ILE A 189 4.65 -18.89 -9.54
N ASN A 190 5.94 -18.58 -9.59
CA ASN A 190 6.96 -19.43 -9.01
C ASN A 190 7.05 -19.29 -7.49
N GLU A 191 6.94 -18.05 -6.97
CA GLU A 191 7.11 -17.77 -5.54
C GLU A 191 5.77 -17.72 -4.80
N LEU A 192 4.77 -17.01 -5.36
CA LEU A 192 3.48 -16.81 -4.69
C LEU A 192 2.43 -17.87 -5.06
N LYS A 193 2.78 -18.79 -5.98
CA LYS A 193 1.92 -19.92 -6.38
C LYS A 193 0.58 -19.52 -6.98
N PHE A 194 0.54 -18.39 -7.70
CA PHE A 194 -0.62 -18.05 -8.51
C PHE A 194 -0.73 -19.04 -9.67
N GLU A 195 -1.94 -19.42 -10.04
CA GLU A 195 -2.17 -20.40 -11.14
C GLU A 195 -1.86 -19.82 -12.52
N ALA A 196 -1.96 -18.49 -12.66
CA ALA A 196 -1.56 -17.81 -13.88
C ALA A 196 -1.18 -16.35 -13.59
N ALA A 197 -0.38 -15.77 -14.50
CA ALA A 197 -0.09 -14.35 -14.48
C ALA A 197 0.00 -13.80 -15.91
N VAL A 198 -0.45 -12.55 -16.09
CA VAL A 198 -0.52 -11.88 -17.40
C VAL A 198 0.23 -10.56 -17.33
N ASN A 199 1.11 -10.33 -18.30
CA ASN A 199 1.76 -9.05 -18.50
C ASN A 199 0.80 -8.09 -19.23
N TYR A 200 0.35 -7.03 -18.54
CA TYR A 200 -0.61 -6.09 -19.15
C TYR A 200 -0.04 -5.27 -20.32
N LYS A 201 1.29 -5.29 -20.51
CA LYS A 201 1.97 -4.64 -21.63
C LYS A 201 2.10 -5.54 -22.87
N SER A 202 1.60 -6.80 -22.79
CA SER A 202 1.59 -7.71 -23.92
C SER A 202 0.74 -7.15 -25.07
N LEU A 203 1.22 -7.34 -26.30
CA LEU A 203 0.46 -6.98 -27.50
C LEU A 203 -0.78 -7.87 -27.69
N THR A 204 -0.82 -9.01 -27.03
CA THR A 204 -1.91 -10.00 -27.07
C THR A 204 -2.72 -10.04 -25.76
N LEU A 205 -2.68 -8.96 -24.97
CA LEU A 205 -3.27 -8.88 -23.63
C LEU A 205 -4.65 -9.55 -23.49
N TYR A 206 -5.57 -9.28 -24.42
CA TYR A 206 -6.91 -9.87 -24.34
C TYR A 206 -6.90 -11.39 -24.52
N ASN A 207 -6.08 -11.92 -25.43
CA ASN A 207 -5.94 -13.36 -25.63
C ASN A 207 -5.28 -14.01 -24.43
N ASP A 208 -4.23 -13.39 -23.89
CA ASP A 208 -3.50 -13.88 -22.72
C ASP A 208 -4.43 -13.93 -21.49
N LEU A 209 -5.26 -12.90 -21.30
CA LEU A 209 -6.29 -12.90 -20.26
C LEU A 209 -7.33 -14.01 -20.47
N ARG A 210 -7.74 -14.26 -21.73
CA ARG A 210 -8.70 -15.32 -22.05
C ARG A 210 -8.15 -16.71 -21.71
N GLU A 211 -6.89 -16.94 -22.01
CA GLU A 211 -6.20 -18.20 -21.70
C GLU A 211 -5.99 -18.37 -20.18
N ALA A 212 -5.60 -17.29 -19.50
CA ALA A 212 -5.42 -17.29 -18.05
C ALA A 212 -6.74 -17.44 -17.27
N THR A 213 -7.88 -17.04 -17.86
CA THR A 213 -9.20 -17.08 -17.20
C THR A 213 -10.23 -17.86 -18.07
N PRO A 214 -10.05 -19.17 -18.29
CA PRO A 214 -10.95 -19.95 -19.16
C PRO A 214 -12.42 -19.88 -18.71
N ASP A 215 -12.67 -20.00 -17.42
CA ASP A 215 -13.99 -19.99 -16.81
C ASP A 215 -14.50 -18.59 -16.42
N ARG A 216 -13.84 -17.52 -16.95
CA ARG A 216 -14.09 -16.12 -16.63
C ARG A 216 -13.57 -15.75 -15.23
N VAL A 217 -13.95 -14.55 -14.76
CA VAL A 217 -13.48 -13.96 -13.50
C VAL A 217 -14.66 -13.65 -12.60
N ASP A 218 -14.66 -14.23 -11.41
CA ASP A 218 -15.72 -14.04 -10.41
C ASP A 218 -15.44 -12.85 -9.50
N VAL A 219 -14.16 -12.58 -9.22
CA VAL A 219 -13.75 -11.44 -8.39
C VAL A 219 -12.57 -10.73 -9.05
N ILE A 220 -12.69 -9.42 -9.26
CA ILE A 220 -11.55 -8.55 -9.58
C ILE A 220 -11.16 -7.77 -8.32
N PHE A 221 -9.90 -7.87 -7.92
CA PHE A 221 -9.29 -6.97 -6.94
C PHE A 221 -8.47 -5.94 -7.71
N ASP A 222 -9.02 -4.74 -7.88
CA ASP A 222 -8.42 -3.71 -8.73
C ASP A 222 -7.67 -2.64 -7.93
N ASN A 223 -6.38 -2.51 -8.23
CA ASN A 223 -5.47 -1.49 -7.70
C ASN A 223 -5.10 -0.43 -8.76
N VAL A 224 -5.51 -0.59 -10.01
CA VAL A 224 -4.95 0.15 -11.15
C VAL A 224 -5.97 1.09 -11.80
N GLY A 225 -7.20 0.61 -12.03
CA GLY A 225 -8.24 1.36 -12.74
C GLY A 225 -7.93 1.56 -14.24
N GLY A 226 -8.66 2.51 -14.84
CA GLY A 226 -8.43 2.98 -16.20
C GLY A 226 -8.59 1.91 -17.30
N PRO A 227 -7.93 2.08 -18.46
CA PRO A 227 -8.10 1.20 -19.63
C PRO A 227 -7.82 -0.29 -19.36
N LEU A 228 -6.99 -0.60 -18.34
CA LEU A 228 -6.77 -1.98 -17.94
C LEU A 228 -8.06 -2.58 -17.38
N LEU A 229 -8.72 -1.89 -16.45
CA LEU A 229 -9.97 -2.35 -15.86
C LEU A 229 -11.06 -2.53 -16.91
N ASP A 230 -11.19 -1.61 -17.89
CA ASP A 230 -12.13 -1.74 -19.03
C ASP A 230 -11.89 -3.03 -19.83
N THR A 231 -10.63 -3.38 -20.02
CA THR A 231 -10.27 -4.63 -20.72
C THR A 231 -10.72 -5.85 -19.91
N LEU A 232 -10.58 -5.80 -18.58
CA LEU A 232 -10.97 -6.89 -17.69
C LEU A 232 -12.48 -7.10 -17.61
N PHE A 233 -13.31 -6.07 -17.80
CA PHE A 233 -14.77 -6.20 -17.83
C PHE A 233 -15.25 -7.23 -18.87
N ARG A 234 -14.52 -7.41 -19.95
CA ARG A 234 -14.85 -8.41 -20.99
C ARG A 234 -14.69 -9.86 -20.51
N ARG A 235 -14.04 -10.07 -19.35
CA ARG A 235 -13.76 -11.39 -18.79
C ARG A 235 -14.64 -11.72 -17.56
N LEU A 236 -15.56 -10.84 -17.14
CA LEU A 236 -16.39 -11.05 -15.98
C LEU A 236 -17.34 -12.25 -16.15
N ALA A 237 -17.47 -13.03 -15.11
CA ALA A 237 -18.55 -14.01 -14.93
C ALA A 237 -19.88 -13.29 -14.60
N ILE A 238 -20.99 -14.00 -14.71
CA ILE A 238 -22.29 -13.47 -14.28
C ILE A 238 -22.30 -13.39 -12.74
N GLY A 239 -22.61 -12.21 -12.20
CA GLY A 239 -22.60 -11.98 -10.77
C GLY A 239 -21.20 -11.69 -10.19
N ALA A 240 -20.22 -11.41 -11.04
CA ALA A 240 -18.86 -11.05 -10.60
C ALA A 240 -18.88 -9.82 -9.68
N ARG A 241 -17.90 -9.78 -8.76
CA ARG A 241 -17.66 -8.67 -7.81
C ARG A 241 -16.38 -7.95 -8.19
N ILE A 242 -16.38 -6.62 -8.10
CA ILE A 242 -15.20 -5.79 -8.37
C ILE A 242 -14.89 -4.98 -7.13
N ILE A 243 -13.71 -5.21 -6.54
CA ILE A 243 -13.18 -4.43 -5.43
C ILE A 243 -12.33 -3.32 -6.02
N VAL A 244 -12.77 -2.08 -5.92
CA VAL A 244 -11.99 -0.89 -6.32
C VAL A 244 -11.13 -0.47 -5.13
N SER A 245 -9.90 -0.98 -5.09
CA SER A 245 -8.94 -0.71 -4.02
C SER A 245 -8.09 0.52 -4.31
N GLY A 246 -7.79 0.78 -5.58
CA GLY A 246 -6.99 1.91 -6.00
C GLY A 246 -7.14 2.22 -7.48
N ALA A 247 -6.56 3.34 -7.89
CA ALA A 247 -6.54 3.78 -9.28
C ALA A 247 -5.13 4.32 -9.65
N THR A 248 -4.10 3.49 -9.42
CA THR A 248 -2.70 3.93 -9.52
C THR A 248 -2.32 4.46 -10.90
N SER A 249 -2.99 4.03 -11.96
CA SER A 249 -2.81 4.57 -13.31
C SER A 249 -3.29 6.02 -13.47
N GLN A 250 -4.04 6.55 -12.50
CA GLN A 250 -4.73 7.83 -12.58
C GLN A 250 -4.15 8.91 -11.65
N TYR A 251 -3.31 8.53 -10.67
CA TYR A 251 -2.90 9.44 -9.60
C TYR A 251 -2.08 10.65 -10.09
N ASN A 252 -1.45 10.56 -11.25
CA ASN A 252 -0.70 11.64 -11.87
C ASN A 252 -1.51 12.44 -12.91
N ASN A 253 -2.77 12.04 -13.18
CA ASN A 253 -3.59 12.67 -14.20
C ASN A 253 -4.33 13.88 -13.62
N GLU A 254 -4.43 14.96 -14.40
CA GLU A 254 -5.26 16.12 -14.05
C GLU A 254 -6.76 15.79 -14.16
N THR A 255 -7.12 14.89 -15.06
CA THR A 255 -8.49 14.41 -15.28
C THR A 255 -8.57 12.93 -14.96
N ILE A 256 -9.52 12.55 -14.12
CA ILE A 256 -9.81 11.14 -13.82
C ILE A 256 -10.45 10.50 -15.06
N TYR A 257 -9.99 9.31 -15.40
CA TYR A 257 -10.52 8.50 -16.49
C TYR A 257 -11.95 8.02 -16.18
#